data_f314d01faa147d4c3c652d66b7277326
#
_entry.id   f314d01faa147d4c3c652d66b7277326
#
_cell.length_a   1.000
_cell.length_b   1.000
_cell.length_c   1.000
_cell.angle_alpha   90.00
_cell.angle_beta   90.00
_cell.angle_gamma   90.00
#
_symmetry.space_group_name_H-M   'P 1'
#
loop_
_entity.id
_entity.type
_entity.pdbx_description
1 polymer ?
#
loop_
_entity_poly.entity_id
_entity_poly.type
_entity_poly.pdbx_seq_one_letter_code
_entity_poly.pdbx_strand_id
1 'polypeptide(L)'
;VALAWLTRVGWRSAALAGLAIMALANAATTVVFSPELFAAVRFASGLGGGTLLAIAMVGIGHSEQADRNYAILLVCQLLFGTLGLWASPFLLARFGLNGAYWLLALFAVLVMAVTAAIPTIRAREASVTGTVPAQTWLACSAVLLAILLFFVEQNAVWAYSERIGNAAGLSAEYIGFSLGLANLMGLVGAALVAWLGTRFGRLVPLCAVTVVQVVCLAVLVGQMGDRTFLAGMMLLAFAWNVIIPYQ
;
A
#
# COMPACT_ATOMS: atom_id res chain seq x y z
N VAL A 1 -11.05 -13.76 6.69
CA VAL A 1 -9.94 -14.59 7.20
C VAL A 1 -9.14 -13.84 8.27
N ALA A 2 -8.69 -12.59 8.01
CA ALA A 2 -7.91 -11.80 8.98
C ALA A 2 -8.67 -11.54 10.29
N LEU A 3 -9.97 -11.22 10.22
CA LEU A 3 -10.80 -10.96 11.40
C LEU A 3 -10.93 -12.19 12.31
N ALA A 4 -11.11 -13.39 11.76
CA ALA A 4 -11.24 -14.62 12.56
C ALA A 4 -9.96 -15.01 13.30
N TRP A 5 -8.80 -14.59 12.77
CA TRP A 5 -7.51 -14.83 13.41
C TRP A 5 -7.19 -13.77 14.47
N LEU A 6 -7.51 -12.50 14.19
CA LEU A 6 -7.29 -11.37 15.11
C LEU A 6 -8.13 -11.47 16.40
N THR A 7 -9.28 -12.16 16.38
CA THR A 7 -10.09 -12.39 17.59
C THR A 7 -9.45 -13.39 18.53
N ARG A 8 -8.62 -14.33 18.02
CA ARG A 8 -7.95 -15.37 18.80
C ARG A 8 -6.57 -14.97 19.30
N VAL A 9 -5.89 -14.09 18.57
CA VAL A 9 -4.54 -13.61 18.89
C VAL A 9 -4.62 -12.15 19.33
N GLY A 10 -4.00 -11.82 20.46
CA GLY A 10 -3.93 -10.42 20.91
C GLY A 10 -3.26 -9.52 19.84
N TRP A 11 -3.81 -8.35 19.59
CA TRP A 11 -3.33 -7.42 18.56
C TRP A 11 -1.85 -7.11 18.68
N ARG A 12 -1.37 -6.95 19.92
CA ARG A 12 0.05 -6.70 20.21
C ARG A 12 0.92 -7.88 19.78
N SER A 13 0.51 -9.12 20.09
CA SER A 13 1.27 -10.31 19.70
C SER A 13 1.30 -10.48 18.18
N ALA A 14 0.17 -10.23 17.52
CA ALA A 14 0.08 -10.27 16.06
C ALA A 14 0.94 -9.20 15.40
N ALA A 15 0.94 -7.98 15.94
CA ALA A 15 1.77 -6.88 15.44
C ALA A 15 3.26 -7.17 15.64
N LEU A 16 3.67 -7.65 16.80
CA LEU A 16 5.06 -8.03 17.06
C LEU A 16 5.52 -9.18 16.15
N ALA A 17 4.67 -10.19 15.93
CA ALA A 17 4.98 -11.28 14.99
C ALA A 17 5.11 -10.77 13.55
N GLY A 18 4.21 -9.88 13.09
CA GLY A 18 4.28 -9.26 11.77
C GLY A 18 5.56 -8.44 11.57
N LEU A 19 5.93 -7.64 12.58
CA LEU A 19 7.17 -6.85 12.56
C LEU A 19 8.42 -7.75 12.59
N ALA A 20 8.42 -8.82 13.38
CA ALA A 20 9.52 -9.78 13.40
C ALA A 20 9.70 -10.46 12.05
N ILE A 21 8.60 -10.88 11.40
CA ILE A 21 8.63 -11.44 10.05
C ILE A 21 9.19 -10.42 9.06
N MET A 22 8.76 -9.16 9.12
CA MET A 22 9.30 -8.10 8.25
C MET A 22 10.78 -7.84 8.47
N ALA A 23 11.23 -7.75 9.72
CA ALA A 23 12.64 -7.53 10.04
C ALA A 23 13.52 -8.67 9.54
N LEU A 24 13.14 -9.92 9.83
CA LEU A 24 13.85 -11.12 9.40
C LEU A 24 13.85 -11.26 7.87
N ALA A 25 12.71 -11.02 7.22
CA ALA A 25 12.61 -11.10 5.78
C ALA A 25 13.45 -10.01 5.08
N ASN A 26 13.47 -8.77 5.59
CA ASN A 26 14.31 -7.73 5.04
C ASN A 26 15.80 -8.06 5.23
N ALA A 27 16.22 -8.52 6.40
CA ALA A 27 17.59 -8.98 6.63
C ALA A 27 17.95 -10.18 5.74
N ALA A 28 17.09 -11.19 5.63
CA ALA A 28 17.32 -12.37 4.79
C ALA A 28 17.46 -12.01 3.31
N THR A 29 16.77 -10.98 2.83
CA THR A 29 16.87 -10.53 1.43
C THR A 29 18.30 -10.17 1.03
N THR A 30 19.13 -9.74 1.95
CA THR A 30 20.54 -9.34 1.67
C THR A 30 21.46 -10.51 1.37
N VAL A 31 21.06 -11.73 1.72
CA VAL A 31 21.86 -12.96 1.56
C VAL A 31 21.22 -14.00 0.62
N VAL A 32 20.10 -13.64 0.01
CA VAL A 32 19.36 -14.53 -0.89
C VAL A 32 19.73 -14.21 -2.35
N PHE A 33 20.13 -15.24 -3.10
CA PHE A 33 20.58 -15.12 -4.48
C PHE A 33 19.65 -15.82 -5.50
N SER A 34 18.77 -16.73 -5.07
CA SER A 34 17.83 -17.37 -5.98
C SER A 34 16.54 -16.57 -6.14
N PRO A 35 15.99 -16.42 -7.36
CA PRO A 35 14.73 -15.69 -7.59
C PRO A 35 13.54 -16.24 -6.80
N GLU A 36 13.45 -17.58 -6.67
CA GLU A 36 12.36 -18.25 -5.97
C GLU A 36 12.40 -17.94 -4.47
N LEU A 37 13.59 -18.04 -3.87
CA LEU A 37 13.77 -17.74 -2.46
C LEU A 37 13.58 -16.24 -2.19
N PHE A 38 14.04 -15.38 -3.10
CA PHE A 38 13.77 -13.94 -3.03
C PHE A 38 12.26 -13.66 -3.04
N ALA A 39 11.51 -14.28 -3.95
CA ALA A 39 10.05 -14.15 -4.00
C ALA A 39 9.38 -14.62 -2.70
N ALA A 40 9.81 -15.77 -2.16
CA ALA A 40 9.29 -16.31 -0.90
C ALA A 40 9.55 -15.35 0.28
N VAL A 41 10.75 -14.81 0.37
CA VAL A 41 11.13 -13.86 1.43
C VAL A 41 10.35 -12.54 1.28
N ARG A 42 10.15 -12.04 0.05
CA ARG A 42 9.31 -10.85 -0.20
C ARG A 42 7.85 -11.10 0.14
N PHE A 43 7.33 -12.28 -0.18
CA PHE A 43 5.98 -12.69 0.22
C PHE A 43 5.82 -12.71 1.75
N ALA A 44 6.79 -13.29 2.47
CA ALA A 44 6.79 -13.28 3.93
C ALA A 44 6.80 -11.85 4.50
N SER A 45 7.62 -10.95 3.95
CA SER A 45 7.63 -9.53 4.30
C SER A 45 6.27 -8.87 4.07
N GLY A 46 5.63 -9.18 2.93
CA GLY A 46 4.28 -8.70 2.59
C GLY A 46 3.21 -9.19 3.56
N LEU A 47 3.28 -10.46 4.01
CA LEU A 47 2.38 -10.99 5.04
C LEU A 47 2.54 -10.24 6.37
N GLY A 48 3.77 -9.94 6.77
CA GLY A 48 4.04 -9.12 7.96
C GLY A 48 3.42 -7.74 7.86
N GLY A 49 3.69 -7.02 6.76
CA GLY A 49 3.13 -5.69 6.50
C GLY A 49 1.61 -5.66 6.40
N GLY A 50 1.03 -6.64 5.69
CA GLY A 50 -0.42 -6.80 5.57
C GLY A 50 -1.10 -7.06 6.91
N THR A 51 -0.45 -7.81 7.80
CA THR A 51 -0.94 -8.03 9.18
C THR A 51 -0.99 -6.71 9.95
N LEU A 52 0.06 -5.90 9.87
CA LEU A 52 0.10 -4.59 10.54
C LEU A 52 -0.97 -3.64 10.01
N LEU A 53 -1.11 -3.58 8.69
CA LEU A 53 -2.14 -2.75 8.06
C LEU A 53 -3.55 -3.20 8.49
N ALA A 54 -3.82 -4.50 8.50
CA ALA A 54 -5.11 -5.03 8.96
C ALA A 54 -5.41 -4.66 10.42
N ILE A 55 -4.42 -4.76 11.31
CA ILE A 55 -4.54 -4.34 12.72
C ILE A 55 -4.83 -2.84 12.81
N ALA A 56 -4.11 -2.02 12.06
CA ALA A 56 -4.30 -0.57 12.05
C ALA A 56 -5.71 -0.20 11.55
N MET A 57 -6.14 -0.79 10.44
CA MET A 57 -7.47 -0.55 9.88
C MET A 57 -8.60 -0.94 10.84
N VAL A 58 -8.52 -2.12 11.46
CA VAL A 58 -9.50 -2.57 12.44
C VAL A 58 -9.47 -1.69 13.68
N GLY A 59 -8.28 -1.33 14.19
CA GLY A 59 -8.12 -0.45 15.35
C GLY A 59 -8.72 0.94 15.13
N ILE A 60 -8.46 1.53 13.98
CA ILE A 60 -9.02 2.83 13.59
C ILE A 60 -10.55 2.73 13.43
N GLY A 61 -11.06 1.67 12.80
CA GLY A 61 -12.49 1.48 12.61
C GLY A 61 -13.30 1.39 13.92
N HIS A 62 -12.64 1.03 15.03
CA HIS A 62 -13.27 1.02 16.36
C HIS A 62 -13.10 2.33 17.15
N SER A 63 -12.42 3.31 16.59
CA SER A 63 -12.23 4.61 17.25
C SER A 63 -13.45 5.54 17.08
N GLU A 64 -13.66 6.46 18.02
CA GLU A 64 -14.79 7.41 17.97
C GLU A 64 -14.74 8.34 16.75
N GLN A 65 -13.56 8.57 16.18
CA GLN A 65 -13.34 9.44 15.03
C GLN A 65 -12.67 8.65 13.89
N ALA A 66 -13.28 7.53 13.49
CA ALA A 66 -12.71 6.61 12.50
C ALA A 66 -12.30 7.32 11.21
N ASP A 67 -13.19 8.12 10.62
CA ASP A 67 -12.93 8.83 9.35
C ASP A 67 -11.72 9.76 9.45
N ARG A 68 -11.62 10.52 10.54
CA ARG A 68 -10.47 11.40 10.78
C ARG A 68 -9.17 10.61 10.94
N ASN A 69 -9.21 9.53 11.69
CA ASN A 69 -8.04 8.70 11.95
C ASN A 69 -7.58 7.95 10.67
N TYR A 70 -8.50 7.52 9.81
CA TYR A 70 -8.15 7.00 8.48
C TYR A 70 -7.49 8.06 7.61
N ALA A 71 -8.01 9.29 7.60
CA ALA A 71 -7.40 10.39 6.86
C ALA A 71 -5.98 10.69 7.36
N ILE A 72 -5.76 10.70 8.67
CA ILE A 72 -4.43 10.89 9.26
C ILE A 72 -3.49 9.75 8.86
N LEU A 73 -3.93 8.49 8.94
CA LEU A 73 -3.14 7.35 8.51
C LEU A 73 -2.71 7.48 7.04
N LEU A 74 -3.64 7.84 6.16
CA LEU A 74 -3.37 8.04 4.73
C LEU A 74 -2.36 9.16 4.50
N VAL A 75 -2.54 10.30 5.14
CA VAL A 75 -1.60 11.43 5.05
C VAL A 75 -0.21 11.02 5.52
N CYS A 76 -0.09 10.36 6.67
CA CYS A 76 1.20 9.88 7.20
C CYS A 76 1.84 8.87 6.25
N GLN A 77 1.07 7.94 5.70
CA GLN A 77 1.56 6.93 4.76
C GLN A 77 2.10 7.56 3.48
N LEU A 78 1.36 8.51 2.88
CA LEU A 78 1.76 9.17 1.65
C LEU A 78 2.96 10.10 1.86
N LEU A 79 3.01 10.83 2.97
CA LEU A 79 4.18 11.66 3.30
C LEU A 79 5.43 10.81 3.54
N PHE A 80 5.31 9.73 4.30
CA PHE A 80 6.42 8.81 4.53
C PHE A 80 6.90 8.17 3.22
N GLY A 81 5.98 7.74 2.36
CA GLY A 81 6.28 7.22 1.03
C GLY A 81 7.00 8.24 0.14
N THR A 82 6.55 9.49 0.12
CA THR A 82 7.17 10.59 -0.63
C THR A 82 8.62 10.83 -0.17
N LEU A 83 8.83 10.95 1.15
CA LEU A 83 10.17 11.13 1.71
C LEU A 83 11.08 9.95 1.38
N GLY A 84 10.55 8.72 1.47
CA GLY A 84 11.28 7.50 1.10
C GLY A 84 11.70 7.48 -0.36
N LEU A 85 10.79 7.86 -1.28
CA LEU A 85 11.07 7.91 -2.72
C LEU A 85 12.10 8.99 -3.06
N TRP A 86 12.03 10.17 -2.45
CA TRP A 86 13.03 11.21 -2.66
C TRP A 86 14.40 10.87 -2.06
N ALA A 87 14.42 10.17 -0.94
CA ALA A 87 15.66 9.73 -0.32
C ALA A 87 16.28 8.50 -1.01
N SER A 88 15.47 7.70 -1.75
CA SER A 88 15.91 6.39 -2.27
C SER A 88 17.13 6.47 -3.20
N PRO A 89 17.27 7.41 -4.16
CA PRO A 89 18.45 7.48 -5.01
C PRO A 89 19.73 7.73 -4.20
N PHE A 90 19.65 8.62 -3.21
CA PHE A 90 20.78 8.93 -2.32
C PHE A 90 21.16 7.74 -1.44
N LEU A 91 20.14 7.07 -0.85
CA LEU A 91 20.37 5.90 0.00
C LEU A 91 20.99 4.75 -0.79
N LEU A 92 20.48 4.49 -2.00
CA LEU A 92 21.01 3.44 -2.86
C LEU A 92 22.43 3.74 -3.34
N ALA A 93 22.72 4.99 -3.71
CA ALA A 93 24.06 5.40 -4.11
C ALA A 93 25.09 5.25 -2.97
N ARG A 94 24.69 5.54 -1.72
CA ARG A 94 25.61 5.50 -0.57
C ARG A 94 25.74 4.14 0.09
N PHE A 95 24.65 3.39 0.22
CA PHE A 95 24.60 2.15 1.00
C PHE A 95 24.32 0.91 0.15
N GLY A 96 24.05 1.10 -1.14
CA GLY A 96 23.64 0.02 -2.04
C GLY A 96 22.28 -0.60 -1.67
N LEU A 97 21.87 -1.60 -2.43
CA LEU A 97 20.58 -2.27 -2.24
C LEU A 97 20.50 -3.00 -0.88
N ASN A 98 21.60 -3.65 -0.47
CA ASN A 98 21.67 -4.34 0.81
C ASN A 98 21.51 -3.37 2.00
N GLY A 99 22.11 -2.18 1.91
CA GLY A 99 21.95 -1.14 2.92
C GLY A 99 20.49 -0.67 3.04
N ALA A 100 19.79 -0.55 1.92
CA ALA A 100 18.35 -0.23 1.95
C ALA A 100 17.51 -1.30 2.68
N TYR A 101 17.79 -2.59 2.45
CA TYR A 101 17.10 -3.68 3.16
C TYR A 101 17.43 -3.71 4.65
N TRP A 102 18.68 -3.45 5.03
CA TRP A 102 19.06 -3.33 6.44
C TRP A 102 18.35 -2.15 7.12
N LEU A 103 18.20 -1.02 6.42
CA LEU A 103 17.45 0.12 6.93
C LEU A 103 15.97 -0.23 7.16
N LEU A 104 15.33 -0.95 6.23
CA LEU A 104 13.97 -1.43 6.41
C LEU A 104 13.84 -2.43 7.56
N ALA A 105 14.81 -3.31 7.75
CA ALA A 105 14.86 -4.21 8.91
C ALA A 105 14.98 -3.42 10.22
N LEU A 106 15.85 -2.41 10.27
CA LEU A 106 16.01 -1.52 11.43
C LEU A 106 14.71 -0.78 11.76
N PHE A 107 14.01 -0.23 10.75
CA PHE A 107 12.70 0.40 10.97
C PHE A 107 11.69 -0.57 11.60
N ALA A 108 11.63 -1.82 11.12
CA ALA A 108 10.73 -2.81 11.70
C ALA A 108 11.07 -3.09 13.18
N VAL A 109 12.37 -3.17 13.52
CA VAL A 109 12.82 -3.36 14.93
C VAL A 109 12.48 -2.14 15.80
N LEU A 110 12.67 -0.91 15.29
CA LEU A 110 12.32 0.30 16.02
C LEU A 110 10.80 0.39 16.28
N VAL A 111 9.99 0.02 15.30
CA VAL A 111 8.52 -0.04 15.47
C VAL A 111 8.12 -1.13 16.46
N MET A 112 8.86 -2.25 16.55
CA MET A 112 8.63 -3.26 17.60
C MET A 112 8.74 -2.66 19.00
N ALA A 113 9.75 -1.82 19.25
CA ALA A 113 9.93 -1.16 20.54
C ALA A 113 8.72 -0.26 20.89
N VAL A 114 8.22 0.49 19.91
CA VAL A 114 7.01 1.33 20.06
C VAL A 114 5.77 0.45 20.29
N THR A 115 5.62 -0.63 19.51
CA THR A 115 4.49 -1.57 19.62
C THR A 115 4.45 -2.24 21.00
N ALA A 116 5.61 -2.45 21.62
CA ALA A 116 5.69 -2.98 22.98
C ALA A 116 5.02 -2.07 24.04
N ALA A 117 4.90 -0.77 23.76
CA ALA A 117 4.24 0.20 24.64
C ALA A 117 2.72 0.30 24.41
N ILE A 118 2.17 -0.30 23.33
CA ILE A 118 0.74 -0.23 23.04
C ILE A 118 -0.05 -1.13 24.01
N PRO A 119 -1.18 -0.65 24.57
CA PRO A 119 -2.04 -1.48 25.41
C PRO A 119 -2.55 -2.72 24.65
N THR A 120 -2.69 -3.84 25.37
CA THR A 120 -3.30 -5.06 24.82
C THR A 120 -4.80 -4.84 24.61
N ILE A 121 -5.19 -4.47 23.40
CA ILE A 121 -6.59 -4.40 22.99
C ILE A 121 -6.96 -5.74 22.38
N ARG A 122 -8.02 -6.38 22.86
CA ARG A 122 -8.65 -7.54 22.20
C ARG A 122 -9.78 -7.03 21.33
N ALA A 123 -9.84 -7.52 20.10
CA ALA A 123 -11.00 -7.26 19.26
C ALA A 123 -12.28 -7.71 19.97
N ARG A 124 -13.23 -6.80 20.14
CA ARG A 124 -14.58 -7.17 20.62
C ARG A 124 -15.21 -8.01 19.52
N GLU A 125 -15.60 -9.24 19.86
CA GLU A 125 -16.28 -10.12 18.92
C GLU A 125 -17.54 -9.41 18.41
N ALA A 126 -17.55 -9.02 17.15
CA ALA A 126 -18.79 -8.76 16.45
C ALA A 126 -19.43 -10.12 16.22
N SER A 127 -20.39 -10.51 17.07
CA SER A 127 -21.18 -11.72 16.89
C SER A 127 -22.04 -11.55 15.64
N VAL A 128 -21.54 -12.01 14.49
CA VAL A 128 -22.36 -12.19 13.30
C VAL A 128 -23.20 -13.46 13.56
N THR A 129 -24.32 -13.27 14.22
CA THR A 129 -25.32 -14.32 14.40
C THR A 129 -26.25 -14.29 13.17
N GLY A 130 -25.97 -15.14 12.19
CA GLY A 130 -26.85 -15.31 11.03
C GLY A 130 -26.18 -16.13 9.92
N THR A 131 -26.92 -17.01 9.26
CA THR A 131 -26.51 -17.68 8.03
C THR A 131 -26.56 -16.70 6.89
N VAL A 132 -25.39 -16.39 6.29
CA VAL A 132 -25.29 -15.50 5.13
C VAL A 132 -25.80 -16.26 3.90
N PRO A 133 -26.77 -15.73 3.11
CA PRO A 133 -27.26 -16.39 1.90
C PRO A 133 -26.11 -16.65 0.89
N ALA A 134 -26.20 -17.75 0.14
CA ALA A 134 -25.17 -18.12 -0.84
C ALA A 134 -24.92 -17.03 -1.90
N GLN A 135 -25.97 -16.31 -2.33
CA GLN A 135 -25.85 -15.18 -3.26
C GLN A 135 -25.00 -14.05 -2.69
N THR A 136 -25.10 -13.78 -1.39
CA THR A 136 -24.28 -12.78 -0.70
C THR A 136 -22.81 -13.21 -0.66
N TRP A 137 -22.53 -14.50 -0.46
CA TRP A 137 -21.17 -15.05 -0.53
C TRP A 137 -20.55 -14.89 -1.92
N LEU A 138 -21.33 -15.18 -2.99
CA LEU A 138 -20.85 -15.01 -4.36
C LEU A 138 -20.54 -13.53 -4.67
N ALA A 139 -21.43 -12.64 -4.30
CA ALA A 139 -21.22 -11.19 -4.47
C ALA A 139 -19.99 -10.69 -3.70
N CYS A 140 -19.85 -11.07 -2.42
CA CYS A 140 -18.68 -10.72 -1.62
C CYS A 140 -17.38 -11.28 -2.21
N SER A 141 -17.40 -12.53 -2.70
CA SER A 141 -16.22 -13.14 -3.34
C SER A 141 -15.83 -12.43 -4.62
N ALA A 142 -16.80 -12.02 -5.44
CA ALA A 142 -16.55 -11.26 -6.67
C ALA A 142 -15.95 -9.89 -6.36
N VAL A 143 -16.46 -9.18 -5.36
CA VAL A 143 -15.91 -7.89 -4.91
C VAL A 143 -14.48 -8.07 -4.37
N LEU A 144 -14.24 -9.08 -3.54
CA LEU A 144 -12.90 -9.36 -3.02
C LEU A 144 -11.92 -9.71 -4.13
N LEU A 145 -12.35 -10.47 -5.15
CA LEU A 145 -11.52 -10.78 -6.31
C LEU A 145 -11.21 -9.51 -7.12
N ALA A 146 -12.19 -8.64 -7.35
CA ALA A 146 -11.99 -7.38 -8.04
C ALA A 146 -10.99 -6.47 -7.30
N ILE A 147 -11.12 -6.36 -5.98
CA ILE A 147 -10.18 -5.62 -5.13
C ILE A 147 -8.79 -6.24 -5.21
N LEU A 148 -8.68 -7.57 -5.13
CA LEU A 148 -7.39 -8.28 -5.25
C LEU A 148 -6.72 -7.97 -6.59
N LEU A 149 -7.45 -8.11 -7.70
CA LEU A 149 -6.91 -7.84 -9.06
C LEU A 149 -6.48 -6.38 -9.20
N PHE A 150 -7.26 -5.44 -8.67
CA PHE A 150 -6.91 -4.03 -8.64
C PHE A 150 -5.61 -3.77 -7.87
N PHE A 151 -5.45 -4.34 -6.68
CA PHE A 151 -4.21 -4.20 -5.90
C PHE A 151 -3.01 -4.86 -6.58
N VAL A 152 -3.20 -6.01 -7.26
CA VAL A 152 -2.13 -6.66 -8.04
C VAL A 152 -1.67 -5.75 -9.17
N GLU A 153 -2.60 -5.20 -9.95
CA GLU A 153 -2.29 -4.26 -11.04
C GLU A 153 -1.50 -3.06 -10.53
N GLN A 154 -1.99 -2.40 -9.51
CA GLN A 154 -1.36 -1.22 -8.95
C GLN A 154 0.04 -1.49 -8.39
N ASN A 155 0.21 -2.57 -7.63
CA ASN A 155 1.52 -2.92 -7.12
C ASN A 155 2.49 -3.31 -8.24
N ALA A 156 2.00 -3.93 -9.33
CA ALA A 156 2.82 -4.21 -10.50
C ALA A 156 3.31 -2.92 -11.15
N VAL A 157 2.43 -1.94 -11.38
CA VAL A 157 2.82 -0.63 -11.95
C VAL A 157 3.88 0.05 -11.10
N TRP A 158 3.68 0.11 -9.78
CA TRP A 158 4.66 0.70 -8.86
C TRP A 158 5.99 -0.07 -8.83
N ALA A 159 5.96 -1.39 -8.84
CA ALA A 159 7.17 -2.23 -8.87
C ALA A 159 7.99 -2.05 -10.15
N TYR A 160 7.33 -1.78 -11.27
CA TYR A 160 7.98 -1.58 -12.57
C TYR A 160 8.23 -0.11 -12.92
N SER A 161 7.75 0.86 -12.15
CA SER A 161 7.86 2.29 -12.44
C SER A 161 9.31 2.74 -12.64
N GLU A 162 10.25 2.28 -11.81
CA GLU A 162 11.67 2.58 -11.96
C GLU A 162 12.24 1.99 -13.27
N ARG A 163 11.88 0.75 -13.62
CA ARG A 163 12.31 0.11 -14.87
C ARG A 163 11.76 0.84 -16.10
N ILE A 164 10.51 1.30 -16.01
CA ILE A 164 9.86 2.11 -17.04
C ILE A 164 10.63 3.43 -17.24
N GLY A 165 10.94 4.13 -16.15
CA GLY A 165 11.72 5.36 -16.20
C GLY A 165 13.14 5.15 -16.75
N ASN A 166 13.84 4.09 -16.31
CA ASN A 166 15.16 3.74 -16.81
C ASN A 166 15.15 3.38 -18.30
N ALA A 167 14.13 2.66 -18.77
CA ALA A 167 13.96 2.34 -20.20
C ALA A 167 13.72 3.59 -21.06
N ALA A 168 13.14 4.64 -20.47
CA ALA A 168 12.98 5.96 -21.10
C ALA A 168 14.25 6.83 -21.03
N GLY A 169 15.34 6.32 -20.45
CA GLY A 169 16.61 7.07 -20.29
C GLY A 169 16.60 8.13 -19.20
N LEU A 170 15.64 8.07 -18.26
CA LEU A 170 15.52 9.04 -17.17
C LEU A 170 16.54 8.77 -16.06
N SER A 171 17.04 9.81 -15.41
CA SER A 171 17.95 9.66 -14.26
C SER A 171 17.21 9.14 -13.02
N ALA A 172 17.95 8.44 -12.14
CA ALA A 172 17.38 7.91 -10.90
C ALA A 172 16.80 9.02 -10.01
N GLU A 173 17.43 10.20 -10.00
CA GLU A 173 16.94 11.36 -9.25
C GLU A 173 15.61 11.87 -9.81
N TYR A 174 15.48 11.94 -11.14
CA TYR A 174 14.24 12.38 -11.78
C TYR A 174 13.12 11.37 -11.56
N ILE A 175 13.42 10.06 -11.65
CA ILE A 175 12.45 9.00 -11.35
C ILE A 175 11.99 9.09 -9.90
N GLY A 176 12.90 9.17 -8.93
CA GLY A 176 12.59 9.30 -7.51
C GLY A 176 11.77 10.56 -7.21
N PHE A 177 12.14 11.70 -7.82
CA PHE A 177 11.38 12.95 -7.72
C PHE A 177 9.96 12.80 -8.28
N SER A 178 9.83 12.25 -9.48
CA SER A 178 8.55 12.05 -10.15
C SER A 178 7.60 11.13 -9.37
N LEU A 179 8.12 10.02 -8.83
CA LEU A 179 7.35 9.08 -8.01
C LEU A 179 6.94 9.70 -6.67
N GLY A 180 7.82 10.49 -6.04
CA GLY A 180 7.50 11.23 -4.83
C GLY A 180 6.39 12.26 -5.07
N LEU A 181 6.45 13.00 -6.17
CA LEU A 181 5.43 13.96 -6.56
C LEU A 181 4.10 13.26 -6.92
N ALA A 182 4.17 12.12 -7.61
CA ALA A 182 3.00 11.28 -7.88
C ALA A 182 2.32 10.85 -6.58
N ASN A 183 3.10 10.44 -5.57
CA ASN A 183 2.58 10.06 -4.26
C ASN A 183 1.86 11.23 -3.56
N LEU A 184 2.37 12.46 -3.67
CA LEU A 184 1.67 13.66 -3.18
C LEU A 184 0.37 13.94 -3.94
N MET A 185 0.32 13.68 -5.26
CA MET A 185 -0.94 13.79 -6.01
C MET A 185 -2.01 12.82 -5.52
N GLY A 186 -1.62 11.71 -4.90
CA GLY A 186 -2.53 10.83 -4.20
C GLY A 186 -3.32 11.52 -3.07
N LEU A 187 -2.70 12.46 -2.34
CA LEU A 187 -3.41 13.28 -1.35
C LEU A 187 -4.51 14.14 -1.98
N VAL A 188 -4.23 14.70 -3.17
CA VAL A 188 -5.22 15.48 -3.92
C VAL A 188 -6.40 14.60 -4.34
N GLY A 189 -6.13 13.37 -4.80
CA GLY A 189 -7.17 12.38 -5.12
C GLY A 189 -8.04 12.02 -3.92
N ALA A 190 -7.42 11.72 -2.79
CA ALA A 190 -8.14 11.43 -1.54
C ALA A 190 -8.95 12.63 -1.04
N ALA A 191 -8.40 13.85 -1.09
CA ALA A 191 -9.10 15.08 -0.72
C ALA A 191 -10.30 15.36 -1.61
N LEU A 192 -10.17 15.09 -2.93
CA LEU A 192 -11.29 15.23 -3.88
C LEU A 192 -12.45 14.31 -3.49
N VAL A 193 -12.17 13.06 -3.13
CA VAL A 193 -13.22 12.12 -2.69
C VAL A 193 -13.85 12.56 -1.39
N ALA A 194 -13.07 13.04 -0.43
CA ALA A 194 -13.59 13.57 0.82
C ALA A 194 -14.54 14.76 0.57
N TRP A 195 -14.25 15.58 -0.44
CA TRP A 195 -15.10 16.72 -0.82
C TRP A 195 -16.34 16.29 -1.62
N LEU A 196 -16.18 15.37 -2.60
CA LEU A 196 -17.28 14.87 -3.42
C LEU A 196 -18.25 13.99 -2.63
N GLY A 197 -17.75 13.17 -1.72
CA GLY A 197 -18.53 12.20 -0.97
C GLY A 197 -19.25 11.23 -1.93
N THR A 198 -20.52 10.94 -1.64
CA THR A 198 -21.35 10.03 -2.44
C THR A 198 -22.28 10.74 -3.43
N ARG A 199 -22.03 12.02 -3.76
CA ARG A 199 -22.93 12.85 -4.60
C ARG A 199 -23.21 12.24 -5.97
N PHE A 200 -22.25 11.53 -6.56
CA PHE A 200 -22.37 10.86 -7.86
C PHE A 200 -22.56 9.34 -7.74
N GLY A 201 -22.93 8.86 -6.56
CA GLY A 201 -22.91 7.43 -6.26
C GLY A 201 -21.48 6.86 -6.24
N ARG A 202 -21.36 5.53 -6.24
CA ARG A 202 -20.06 4.85 -6.23
C ARG A 202 -19.62 4.41 -7.62
N LEU A 203 -20.56 3.99 -8.47
CA LEU A 203 -20.27 3.38 -9.76
C LEU A 203 -19.65 4.38 -10.76
N VAL A 204 -20.19 5.60 -10.84
CA VAL A 204 -19.73 6.61 -11.81
C VAL A 204 -18.27 7.01 -11.56
N PRO A 205 -17.83 7.38 -10.34
CA PRO A 205 -16.43 7.66 -10.07
C PRO A 205 -15.52 6.46 -10.35
N LEU A 206 -15.92 5.24 -9.95
CA LEU A 206 -15.15 4.03 -10.22
C LEU A 206 -14.91 3.81 -11.71
N CYS A 207 -15.96 3.85 -12.53
CA CYS A 207 -15.83 3.66 -13.97
C CYS A 207 -14.97 4.77 -14.62
N ALA A 208 -15.23 6.04 -14.27
CA ALA A 208 -14.50 7.16 -14.84
C ALA A 208 -13.00 7.06 -14.55
N VAL A 209 -12.63 6.77 -13.31
CA VAL A 209 -11.23 6.71 -12.90
C VAL A 209 -10.55 5.45 -13.45
N THR A 210 -11.25 4.33 -13.58
CA THR A 210 -10.70 3.12 -14.24
C THR A 210 -10.36 3.42 -15.71
N VAL A 211 -11.24 4.13 -16.43
CA VAL A 211 -10.95 4.57 -17.81
C VAL A 211 -9.70 5.46 -17.85
N VAL A 212 -9.59 6.42 -16.93
CA VAL A 212 -8.40 7.28 -16.83
C VAL A 212 -7.14 6.44 -16.61
N GLN A 213 -7.16 5.43 -15.73
CA GLN A 213 -6.01 4.55 -15.49
C GLN A 213 -5.60 3.78 -16.75
N VAL A 214 -6.57 3.19 -17.46
CA VAL A 214 -6.30 2.46 -18.72
C VAL A 214 -5.66 3.37 -19.76
N VAL A 215 -6.18 4.59 -19.93
CA VAL A 215 -5.60 5.59 -20.85
C VAL A 215 -4.17 5.97 -20.41
N CYS A 216 -3.95 6.21 -19.13
CA CYS A 216 -2.62 6.53 -18.61
C CYS A 216 -1.61 5.41 -18.87
N LEU A 217 -2.00 4.16 -18.63
CA LEU A 217 -1.15 3.00 -18.90
C LEU A 217 -0.84 2.87 -20.39
N ALA A 218 -1.81 3.05 -21.26
CA ALA A 218 -1.61 3.02 -22.70
C ALA A 218 -0.64 4.12 -23.17
N VAL A 219 -0.73 5.32 -22.61
CA VAL A 219 0.19 6.44 -22.90
C VAL A 219 1.60 6.14 -22.38
N LEU A 220 1.73 5.60 -21.16
CA LEU A 220 3.01 5.22 -20.58
C LEU A 220 3.72 4.11 -21.37
N VAL A 221 2.98 3.19 -21.99
CA VAL A 221 3.56 2.14 -22.86
C VAL A 221 3.93 2.68 -24.25
N GLY A 222 3.20 3.68 -24.76
CA GLY A 222 3.33 4.12 -26.15
C GLY A 222 4.35 5.22 -26.41
N GLN A 223 4.49 6.20 -25.51
CA GLN A 223 5.36 7.37 -25.70
C GLN A 223 6.07 7.77 -24.40
N MET A 224 7.28 7.32 -24.24
CA MET A 224 8.09 7.60 -23.06
C MET A 224 8.97 8.83 -23.25
N GLY A 225 8.69 9.86 -22.46
CA GLY A 225 9.54 11.02 -22.25
C GLY A 225 9.43 11.46 -20.78
N ASP A 226 10.29 12.38 -20.37
CA ASP A 226 10.33 12.90 -19.00
C ASP A 226 8.97 13.45 -18.54
N ARG A 227 8.33 14.30 -19.33
CA ARG A 227 7.01 14.88 -19.02
C ARG A 227 5.90 13.85 -19.00
N THR A 228 5.94 12.89 -19.93
CA THR A 228 4.92 11.83 -20.05
C THR A 228 5.01 10.89 -18.85
N PHE A 229 6.23 10.54 -18.43
CA PHE A 229 6.46 9.73 -17.24
C PHE A 229 5.92 10.43 -15.99
N LEU A 230 6.32 11.69 -15.75
CA LEU A 230 5.87 12.46 -14.58
C LEU A 230 4.34 12.58 -14.55
N ALA A 231 3.73 13.06 -15.65
CA ALA A 231 2.28 13.27 -15.70
C ALA A 231 1.50 11.95 -15.58
N GLY A 232 1.98 10.88 -16.22
CA GLY A 232 1.36 9.56 -16.16
C GLY A 232 1.39 9.00 -14.74
N MET A 233 2.54 9.06 -14.05
CA MET A 233 2.66 8.57 -12.67
C MET A 233 1.83 9.40 -11.68
N MET A 234 1.79 10.74 -11.86
CA MET A 234 0.94 11.61 -11.05
C MET A 234 -0.55 11.29 -11.23
N LEU A 235 -1.00 11.09 -12.46
CA LEU A 235 -2.40 10.80 -12.76
C LEU A 235 -2.80 9.40 -12.30
N LEU A 236 -1.91 8.41 -12.42
CA LEU A 236 -2.13 7.07 -11.87
C LEU A 236 -2.28 7.09 -10.35
N ALA A 237 -1.40 7.79 -9.63
CA ALA A 237 -1.47 7.90 -8.18
C ALA A 237 -2.71 8.68 -7.71
N PHE A 238 -3.09 9.75 -8.42
CA PHE A 238 -4.35 10.46 -8.20
C PHE A 238 -5.54 9.51 -8.35
N ALA A 239 -5.61 8.81 -9.48
CA ALA A 239 -6.69 7.88 -9.80
C ALA A 239 -6.81 6.75 -8.76
N TRP A 240 -5.68 6.17 -8.36
CA TRP A 240 -5.62 5.19 -7.28
C TRP A 240 -6.31 5.69 -6.00
N ASN A 241 -5.93 6.86 -5.53
CA ASN A 241 -6.44 7.40 -4.27
C ASN A 241 -7.89 7.90 -4.36
N VAL A 242 -8.42 8.11 -5.57
CA VAL A 242 -9.84 8.34 -5.81
C VAL A 242 -10.65 7.03 -5.71
N ILE A 243 -10.10 5.90 -6.19
CA ILE A 243 -10.82 4.61 -6.18
C ILE A 243 -10.94 4.03 -4.77
N ILE A 244 -9.89 4.07 -3.97
CA ILE A 244 -9.84 3.40 -2.66
C ILE A 244 -11.06 3.69 -1.76
N PRO A 245 -11.52 4.93 -1.57
CA PRO A 245 -12.64 5.21 -0.68
C PRO A 245 -14.01 4.75 -1.22
N TYR A 246 -14.11 4.44 -2.53
CA TYR A 246 -15.35 3.95 -3.13
C TYR A 246 -15.46 2.42 -3.17
N GLN A 247 -14.39 1.68 -2.86
CA GLN A 247 -14.38 0.23 -2.71
C GLN A 247 -14.93 -0.21 -1.36
#